data_5aa260568f36c44c6e4c9767bbf45b21
#
_entry.id   5aa260568f36c44c6e4c9767bbf45b21
#
_cell.length_a   1.000
_cell.length_b   1.000
_cell.length_c   1.000
_cell.angle_alpha   90.00
_cell.angle_beta   90.00
_cell.angle_gamma   90.00
#
_symmetry.space_group_name_H-M   'P 1'
#
loop_
_entity.id
_entity.type
_entity.pdbx_description
1 polymer ?
#
loop_
_entity_poly.entity_id
_entity_poly.type
_entity_poly.pdbx_seq_one_letter_code
_entity_poly.pdbx_strand_id
1 'polypeptide(L)'
;LAAKNAAKNNLKTLLVDEKNELGGSTIFENNEFNKIDNKTPSEWLKKEIKELKNIKNLEIKTRTSVAAYHQYNYLLARENLTDHLETKDKTNKIRQRLLKIRAKKVILATGALERPLIFNNNDRPGIMLSSAVKKYSEFYGVACGSKNVFFTNNDSAYESALSLYNKGINVEAIIDIREQSESKIVKKVKEAGIKVYWSHTIVDTAGYKRLNGISIMKLSNDGTSVTGSKISISCDCLGVAGGWTPAVHLYTQSGSKLKFDEEKQIFLPNQNTSEQISVGSCGGDFKIDEIIKNLNQKLKDNLNIKETDLDNIKVEIDQKIQKEIFGYFLLINLWAKLNHL
;
A
#
# COMPACT_ATOMS: atom_id res chain seq x y z
N LEU A 1 -9.75 4.75 12.63
CA LEU A 1 -9.65 4.21 13.99
C LEU A 1 -9.10 5.25 14.97
N ALA A 2 -7.89 5.80 14.76
CA ALA A 2 -7.29 6.79 15.67
C ALA A 2 -8.21 7.99 15.91
N ALA A 3 -8.72 8.61 14.84
CA ALA A 3 -9.62 9.75 14.93
C ALA A 3 -10.95 9.43 15.65
N LYS A 4 -11.51 8.22 15.40
CA LYS A 4 -12.71 7.74 16.08
C LYS A 4 -12.51 7.69 17.59
N ASN A 5 -11.45 7.03 18.03
CA ASN A 5 -11.18 6.85 19.45
C ASN A 5 -10.80 8.18 20.13
N ALA A 6 -10.03 9.06 19.49
CA ALA A 6 -9.74 10.38 20.01
C ALA A 6 -11.01 11.21 20.21
N ALA A 7 -11.87 11.27 19.21
CA ALA A 7 -13.11 12.04 19.27
C ALA A 7 -14.13 11.47 20.27
N LYS A 8 -14.28 10.15 20.39
CA LYS A 8 -15.12 9.50 21.41
C LYS A 8 -14.64 9.78 22.85
N ASN A 9 -13.34 10.00 23.04
CA ASN A 9 -12.77 10.43 24.31
C ASN A 9 -12.74 11.96 24.47
N ASN A 10 -13.68 12.66 23.86
CA ASN A 10 -13.91 14.09 23.98
C ASN A 10 -12.74 14.99 23.46
N LEU A 11 -11.83 14.46 22.70
CA LEU A 11 -10.78 15.26 22.05
C LEU A 11 -11.35 15.88 20.76
N LYS A 12 -11.20 17.21 20.59
CA LYS A 12 -11.52 17.88 19.33
C LYS A 12 -10.55 17.39 18.26
N THR A 13 -11.08 16.69 17.26
CA THR A 13 -10.29 15.96 16.27
C THR A 13 -10.57 16.45 14.86
N LEU A 14 -9.51 16.67 14.08
CA LEU A 14 -9.57 16.91 12.64
C LEU A 14 -8.95 15.69 11.94
N LEU A 15 -9.72 15.01 11.10
CA LEU A 15 -9.26 13.96 10.20
C LEU A 15 -9.12 14.50 8.79
N VAL A 16 -7.91 14.40 8.23
CA VAL A 16 -7.58 14.88 6.89
C VAL A 16 -7.19 13.70 6.01
N ASP A 17 -7.77 13.63 4.81
CA ASP A 17 -7.41 12.63 3.80
C ASP A 17 -7.30 13.29 2.41
N GLU A 18 -6.26 12.97 1.65
CA GLU A 18 -6.05 13.48 0.29
C GLU A 18 -7.05 12.93 -0.72
N LYS A 19 -7.60 11.73 -0.45
CA LYS A 19 -8.57 11.07 -1.31
C LYS A 19 -9.96 11.70 -1.16
N ASN A 20 -10.83 11.39 -2.09
CA ASN A 20 -12.25 11.76 -2.01
C ASN A 20 -13.03 10.94 -0.97
N GLU A 21 -12.51 9.78 -0.60
CA GLU A 21 -13.11 8.83 0.34
C GLU A 21 -12.07 8.37 1.37
N LEU A 22 -12.53 8.15 2.60
CA LEU A 22 -11.71 7.61 3.68
C LEU A 22 -11.49 6.11 3.51
N GLY A 23 -10.34 5.60 3.98
CA GLY A 23 -10.11 4.17 4.12
C GLY A 23 -8.89 3.63 3.37
N GLY A 24 -8.23 4.45 2.55
CA GLY A 24 -6.99 4.08 1.88
C GLY A 24 -7.15 2.85 0.98
N SER A 25 -6.25 1.87 1.12
CA SER A 25 -6.32 0.61 0.37
C SER A 25 -7.42 -0.33 0.85
N THR A 26 -7.85 -0.21 2.11
CA THR A 26 -8.88 -1.08 2.69
C THR A 26 -10.23 -1.01 1.96
N ILE A 27 -10.51 0.10 1.22
CA ILE A 27 -11.75 0.27 0.45
C ILE A 27 -11.96 -0.85 -0.57
N PHE A 28 -10.89 -1.36 -1.17
CA PHE A 28 -10.94 -2.40 -2.20
C PHE A 28 -10.36 -3.75 -1.73
N GLU A 29 -10.16 -3.93 -0.41
CA GLU A 29 -9.79 -5.20 0.18
C GLU A 29 -11.02 -6.07 0.41
N ASN A 30 -11.40 -6.85 -0.63
CA ASN A 30 -12.55 -7.76 -0.62
C ASN A 30 -12.14 -9.23 -0.45
N ASN A 31 -10.88 -9.49 -0.08
CA ASN A 31 -10.43 -10.86 0.09
C ASN A 31 -11.05 -11.49 1.36
N GLU A 32 -11.25 -12.80 1.31
CA GLU A 32 -11.79 -13.58 2.41
C GLU A 32 -10.72 -14.08 3.41
N PHE A 33 -9.44 -13.72 3.16
CA PHE A 33 -8.30 -14.21 3.96
C PHE A 33 -8.11 -13.45 5.26
N ASN A 34 -8.49 -12.18 5.24
CA ASN A 34 -8.43 -11.32 6.40
C ASN A 34 -9.85 -10.92 6.77
N LYS A 35 -10.28 -11.25 7.96
CA LYS A 35 -11.58 -10.82 8.47
C LYS A 35 -11.40 -9.92 9.68
N ILE A 36 -12.22 -8.88 9.76
CA ILE A 36 -12.33 -7.98 10.89
C ILE A 36 -13.78 -8.06 11.38
N ASP A 37 -14.00 -8.50 12.60
CA ASP A 37 -15.35 -8.76 13.17
C ASP A 37 -16.21 -9.63 12.23
N ASN A 38 -15.64 -10.72 11.70
CA ASN A 38 -16.27 -11.66 10.76
C ASN A 38 -16.72 -11.06 9.42
N LYS A 39 -16.17 -9.90 9.02
CA LYS A 39 -16.45 -9.21 7.76
C LYS A 39 -15.19 -9.06 6.93
N THR A 40 -15.34 -8.89 5.62
CA THR A 40 -14.22 -8.45 4.79
C THR A 40 -13.75 -7.06 5.24
N PRO A 41 -12.47 -6.70 5.03
CA PRO A 41 -11.96 -5.40 5.45
C PRO A 41 -12.75 -4.22 4.87
N SER A 42 -13.21 -4.32 3.62
CA SER A 42 -13.99 -3.27 2.98
C SER A 42 -15.40 -3.12 3.56
N GLU A 43 -16.08 -4.22 3.91
CA GLU A 43 -17.39 -4.19 4.56
C GLU A 43 -17.31 -3.63 5.98
N TRP A 44 -16.29 -4.06 6.73
CA TRP A 44 -16.03 -3.55 8.07
C TRP A 44 -15.74 -2.03 8.01
N LEU A 45 -14.89 -1.59 7.07
CA LEU A 45 -14.57 -0.17 6.87
C LEU A 45 -15.81 0.68 6.58
N LYS A 46 -16.75 0.20 5.74
CA LYS A 46 -18.00 0.93 5.45
C LYS A 46 -18.81 1.19 6.71
N LYS A 47 -18.87 0.22 7.63
CA LYS A 47 -19.50 0.40 8.94
C LYS A 47 -18.78 1.48 9.76
N GLU A 48 -17.45 1.39 9.86
CA GLU A 48 -16.63 2.33 10.61
C GLU A 48 -16.78 3.77 10.09
N ILE A 49 -16.75 3.97 8.76
CA ILE A 49 -16.93 5.30 8.14
C ILE A 49 -18.33 5.87 8.43
N LYS A 50 -19.37 5.03 8.44
CA LYS A 50 -20.72 5.46 8.77
C LYS A 50 -20.81 5.95 10.23
N GLU A 51 -20.13 5.26 11.15
CA GLU A 51 -20.08 5.67 12.56
C GLU A 51 -19.31 6.98 12.74
N LEU A 52 -18.20 7.20 12.02
CA LEU A 52 -17.40 8.44 12.07
C LEU A 52 -18.23 9.68 11.80
N LYS A 53 -19.16 9.63 10.84
CA LYS A 53 -19.98 10.78 10.43
C LYS A 53 -20.91 11.29 11.54
N ASN A 54 -21.18 10.46 12.57
CA ASN A 54 -22.09 10.81 13.66
C ASN A 54 -21.36 11.33 14.92
N ILE A 55 -20.01 11.42 14.89
CA ILE A 55 -19.23 11.86 16.06
C ILE A 55 -19.11 13.38 16.06
N LYS A 56 -19.68 14.05 17.06
CA LYS A 56 -19.75 15.52 17.14
C LYS A 56 -18.40 16.22 17.22
N ASN A 57 -17.42 15.61 17.90
CA ASN A 57 -16.10 16.20 18.11
C ASN A 57 -15.10 15.91 16.97
N LEU A 58 -15.57 15.33 15.86
CA LEU A 58 -14.77 14.95 14.70
C LEU A 58 -15.15 15.79 13.48
N GLU A 59 -14.21 16.57 12.98
CA GLU A 59 -14.28 17.21 11.67
C GLU A 59 -13.52 16.34 10.65
N ILE A 60 -14.14 16.06 9.50
CA ILE A 60 -13.55 15.25 8.43
C ILE A 60 -13.36 16.14 7.19
N LYS A 61 -12.14 16.17 6.66
CA LYS A 61 -11.80 16.83 5.40
C LYS A 61 -11.17 15.84 4.44
N THR A 62 -11.92 15.43 3.45
CA THR A 62 -11.45 14.69 2.28
C THR A 62 -10.94 15.64 1.21
N ARG A 63 -10.28 15.12 0.15
CA ARG A 63 -9.66 15.93 -0.92
C ARG A 63 -8.72 17.00 -0.38
N THR A 64 -8.10 16.72 0.76
CA THR A 64 -7.27 17.67 1.50
C THR A 64 -5.89 17.07 1.73
N SER A 65 -4.90 17.62 1.03
CA SER A 65 -3.51 17.15 1.13
C SER A 65 -2.74 18.00 2.12
N VAL A 66 -2.11 17.40 3.11
CA VAL A 66 -1.14 18.07 3.98
C VAL A 66 0.16 18.21 3.20
N ALA A 67 0.53 19.43 2.87
CA ALA A 67 1.68 19.76 2.04
C ALA A 67 2.95 20.06 2.84
N ALA A 68 2.81 20.49 4.09
CA ALA A 68 3.95 20.81 4.94
C ALA A 68 3.63 20.56 6.42
N TYR A 69 4.66 20.16 7.16
CA TYR A 69 4.62 19.98 8.61
C TYR A 69 5.84 20.68 9.23
N HIS A 70 5.58 21.77 9.90
CA HIS A 70 6.59 22.61 10.54
C HIS A 70 6.65 22.38 12.06
N GLN A 71 7.61 23.00 12.72
CA GLN A 71 7.76 22.98 14.16
C GLN A 71 6.48 23.39 14.91
N TYR A 72 6.34 22.94 16.15
CA TYR A 72 5.20 23.22 17.03
C TYR A 72 3.86 22.75 16.45
N ASN A 73 3.85 21.61 15.74
CA ASN A 73 2.66 21.03 15.13
C ASN A 73 1.89 22.00 14.25
N TYR A 74 2.60 22.80 13.48
CA TYR A 74 2.02 23.70 12.49
C TYR A 74 2.03 23.04 11.11
N LEU A 75 0.82 22.73 10.59
CA LEU A 75 0.66 22.08 9.31
C LEU A 75 -0.02 23.00 8.31
N LEU A 76 0.40 22.88 7.05
CA LEU A 76 -0.25 23.50 5.91
C LEU A 76 -0.95 22.44 5.09
N ALA A 77 -2.24 22.61 4.82
CA ALA A 77 -3.00 21.68 4.01
C ALA A 77 -3.75 22.41 2.90
N ARG A 78 -3.84 21.79 1.73
CA ARG A 78 -4.60 22.29 0.57
C ARG A 78 -5.86 21.46 0.42
N GLU A 79 -7.00 22.09 0.62
CA GLU A 79 -8.33 21.52 0.41
C GLU A 79 -8.81 21.82 -1.02
N ASN A 80 -9.12 20.80 -1.80
CA ASN A 80 -9.67 20.94 -3.15
C ASN A 80 -11.19 20.96 -3.10
N LEU A 81 -11.81 22.12 -3.36
CA LEU A 81 -13.24 22.31 -3.22
C LEU A 81 -14.01 22.05 -4.51
N THR A 82 -13.48 22.43 -5.66
CA THR A 82 -14.21 22.38 -6.94
C THR A 82 -13.43 21.74 -8.10
N ASP A 83 -12.18 21.30 -7.90
CA ASP A 83 -11.37 20.76 -9.00
C ASP A 83 -12.03 19.53 -9.66
N HIS A 84 -12.81 18.76 -8.91
CA HIS A 84 -13.52 17.55 -9.34
C HIS A 84 -14.90 17.81 -9.96
N LEU A 85 -15.38 19.06 -9.95
CA LEU A 85 -16.69 19.43 -10.51
C LEU A 85 -16.57 19.74 -12.01
N GLU A 86 -17.67 19.63 -12.75
CA GLU A 86 -17.75 20.11 -14.12
C GLU A 86 -17.57 21.64 -14.21
N THR A 87 -17.13 22.13 -15.38
CA THR A 87 -16.82 23.56 -15.55
C THR A 87 -18.01 24.47 -15.25
N LYS A 88 -19.23 24.07 -15.61
CA LYS A 88 -20.49 24.81 -15.32
C LYS A 88 -20.71 24.99 -13.81
N ASP A 89 -20.26 24.03 -12.98
CA ASP A 89 -20.46 24.01 -11.55
C ASP A 89 -19.36 24.76 -10.78
N LYS A 90 -18.30 25.20 -11.48
CA LYS A 90 -17.15 25.93 -10.90
C LYS A 90 -17.32 27.44 -10.88
N THR A 91 -18.27 27.97 -11.64
CA THR A 91 -18.45 29.41 -11.81
C THR A 91 -18.67 30.10 -10.46
N ASN A 92 -17.84 31.12 -10.18
CA ASN A 92 -17.89 31.94 -8.94
C ASN A 92 -17.67 31.14 -7.64
N LYS A 93 -17.09 29.95 -7.68
CA LYS A 93 -16.77 29.16 -6.49
C LYS A 93 -15.28 29.20 -6.18
N ILE A 94 -14.94 29.12 -4.89
CA ILE A 94 -13.56 28.96 -4.43
C ILE A 94 -13.05 27.60 -4.92
N ARG A 95 -11.96 27.62 -5.69
CA ARG A 95 -11.37 26.40 -6.24
C ARG A 95 -10.64 25.58 -5.18
N GLN A 96 -9.79 26.23 -4.42
CA GLN A 96 -8.95 25.61 -3.39
C GLN A 96 -8.86 26.50 -2.17
N ARG A 97 -8.65 25.91 -1.01
CA ARG A 97 -8.44 26.60 0.25
C ARG A 97 -7.13 26.15 0.89
N LEU A 98 -6.30 27.08 1.31
CA LEU A 98 -5.16 26.81 2.14
C LEU A 98 -5.59 26.81 3.62
N LEU A 99 -5.38 25.70 4.29
CA LEU A 99 -5.65 25.54 5.71
C LEU A 99 -4.34 25.68 6.48
N LYS A 100 -4.35 26.53 7.50
CA LYS A 100 -3.29 26.67 8.50
C LYS A 100 -3.78 25.96 9.78
N ILE A 101 -3.15 24.84 10.10
CA ILE A 101 -3.58 23.98 11.19
C ILE A 101 -2.53 24.03 12.30
N ARG A 102 -2.96 24.31 13.53
CA ARG A 102 -2.13 24.19 14.72
C ARG A 102 -2.75 23.14 15.64
N ALA A 103 -2.05 22.06 15.91
CA ALA A 103 -2.53 20.95 16.72
C ALA A 103 -1.69 20.75 17.98
N LYS A 104 -2.30 20.31 19.08
CA LYS A 104 -1.57 19.87 20.27
C LYS A 104 -0.87 18.54 20.05
N LYS A 105 -1.52 17.65 19.33
CA LYS A 105 -1.03 16.30 18.97
C LYS A 105 -1.28 16.05 17.49
N VAL A 106 -0.36 15.36 16.83
CA VAL A 106 -0.49 14.96 15.44
C VAL A 106 -0.32 13.44 15.34
N ILE A 107 -1.27 12.77 14.70
CA ILE A 107 -1.18 11.34 14.40
C ILE A 107 -0.99 11.20 12.89
N LEU A 108 0.15 10.68 12.48
CA LEU A 108 0.46 10.38 11.10
C LEU A 108 0.03 8.94 10.78
N ALA A 109 -0.94 8.82 9.88
CA ALA A 109 -1.47 7.55 9.37
C ALA A 109 -1.39 7.54 7.83
N THR A 110 -0.26 8.00 7.29
CA THR A 110 -0.05 8.26 5.86
C THR A 110 0.15 7.00 5.03
N GLY A 111 0.20 5.83 5.67
CA GLY A 111 0.30 4.55 4.98
C GLY A 111 1.69 4.25 4.44
N ALA A 112 1.75 3.45 3.40
CA ALA A 112 2.96 3.05 2.70
C ALA A 112 2.76 3.10 1.18
N LEU A 113 3.86 3.21 0.45
CA LEU A 113 3.90 3.21 -1.01
C LEU A 113 4.47 1.87 -1.48
N GLU A 114 3.81 1.23 -2.43
CA GLU A 114 4.33 0.03 -3.07
C GLU A 114 5.57 0.38 -3.90
N ARG A 115 6.62 -0.45 -3.83
CA ARG A 115 7.86 -0.28 -4.56
C ARG A 115 7.83 -1.08 -5.87
N PRO A 116 8.30 -0.54 -6.99
CA PRO A 116 8.59 -1.33 -8.17
C PRO A 116 9.85 -2.18 -7.96
N LEU A 117 9.98 -3.25 -8.74
CA LEU A 117 11.24 -3.95 -8.98
C LEU A 117 11.90 -3.36 -10.23
N ILE A 118 13.24 -3.35 -10.25
CA ILE A 118 14.02 -2.78 -11.35
C ILE A 118 14.37 -3.87 -12.34
N PHE A 119 14.11 -3.61 -13.64
CA PHE A 119 14.48 -4.45 -14.76
C PHE A 119 14.55 -3.61 -16.04
N ASN A 120 15.07 -4.17 -17.13
CA ASN A 120 15.27 -3.43 -18.37
C ASN A 120 13.93 -2.97 -18.98
N ASN A 121 13.85 -1.70 -19.39
CA ASN A 121 12.66 -1.06 -19.97
C ASN A 121 11.40 -1.15 -19.06
N ASN A 122 11.56 -1.00 -17.76
CA ASN A 122 10.48 -1.05 -16.78
C ASN A 122 9.54 0.18 -16.80
N ASP A 123 9.81 1.17 -17.64
CA ASP A 123 9.02 2.37 -17.87
C ASP A 123 8.02 2.25 -19.04
N ARG A 124 7.99 1.09 -19.70
CA ARG A 124 7.12 0.85 -20.85
C ARG A 124 5.63 0.91 -20.45
N PRO A 125 4.77 1.63 -21.21
CA PRO A 125 3.33 1.65 -20.97
C PRO A 125 2.71 0.24 -20.91
N GLY A 126 1.93 -0.04 -19.87
CA GLY A 126 1.41 -1.37 -19.54
C GLY A 126 2.14 -2.02 -18.36
N ILE A 127 3.24 -1.41 -17.88
CA ILE A 127 3.92 -1.80 -16.64
C ILE A 127 3.41 -0.89 -15.52
N MET A 128 2.88 -1.48 -14.46
CA MET A 128 2.20 -0.78 -13.36
C MET A 128 2.55 -1.44 -12.01
N LEU A 129 2.31 -0.73 -10.93
CA LEU A 129 2.34 -1.35 -9.60
C LEU A 129 1.21 -2.38 -9.47
N SER A 130 1.47 -3.49 -8.82
CA SER A 130 0.51 -4.59 -8.61
C SER A 130 -0.74 -4.11 -7.87
N SER A 131 -0.58 -3.28 -6.84
CA SER A 131 -1.70 -2.67 -6.12
C SER A 131 -2.53 -1.72 -6.98
N ALA A 132 -1.92 -1.05 -7.95
CA ALA A 132 -2.65 -0.20 -8.90
C ALA A 132 -3.51 -1.05 -9.84
N VAL A 133 -2.97 -2.15 -10.38
CA VAL A 133 -3.74 -3.11 -11.20
C VAL A 133 -4.94 -3.64 -10.42
N LYS A 134 -4.74 -4.10 -9.18
CA LYS A 134 -5.82 -4.53 -8.28
C LYS A 134 -6.85 -3.43 -8.06
N LYS A 135 -6.41 -2.21 -7.77
CA LYS A 135 -7.31 -1.06 -7.54
C LYS A 135 -8.16 -0.73 -8.76
N TYR A 136 -7.59 -0.74 -9.97
CA TYR A 136 -8.36 -0.52 -11.20
C TYR A 136 -9.47 -1.56 -11.36
N SER A 137 -9.17 -2.82 -11.10
CA SER A 137 -10.14 -3.91 -11.18
C SER A 137 -11.18 -3.85 -10.05
N GLU A 138 -10.75 -3.69 -8.79
CA GLU A 138 -11.64 -3.76 -7.64
C GLU A 138 -12.51 -2.52 -7.45
N PHE A 139 -11.92 -1.34 -7.60
CA PHE A 139 -12.58 -0.08 -7.27
C PHE A 139 -13.22 0.59 -8.50
N TYR A 140 -12.54 0.54 -9.66
CA TYR A 140 -13.03 1.20 -10.87
C TYR A 140 -13.71 0.25 -11.87
N GLY A 141 -13.65 -1.08 -11.65
CA GLY A 141 -14.24 -2.07 -12.56
C GLY A 141 -13.55 -2.13 -13.93
N VAL A 142 -12.25 -1.77 -13.99
CA VAL A 142 -11.48 -1.68 -15.24
C VAL A 142 -10.38 -2.73 -15.26
N ALA A 143 -10.30 -3.53 -16.31
CA ALA A 143 -9.18 -4.42 -16.58
C ALA A 143 -8.05 -3.62 -17.26
N CYS A 144 -6.83 -3.66 -16.67
CA CYS A 144 -5.67 -2.94 -17.19
C CYS A 144 -5.08 -3.58 -18.44
N GLY A 145 -5.31 -4.87 -18.64
CA GLY A 145 -4.88 -5.63 -19.79
C GLY A 145 -5.70 -6.88 -20.00
N SER A 146 -5.56 -7.51 -21.17
CA SER A 146 -6.19 -8.77 -21.53
C SER A 146 -5.34 -9.99 -21.12
N LYS A 147 -4.03 -9.81 -21.00
CA LYS A 147 -3.05 -10.81 -20.60
C LYS A 147 -2.17 -10.24 -19.50
N ASN A 148 -2.51 -10.54 -18.25
CA ASN A 148 -1.83 -9.98 -17.09
C ASN A 148 -0.75 -10.92 -16.58
N VAL A 149 0.41 -10.36 -16.25
CA VAL A 149 1.50 -11.04 -15.55
C VAL A 149 1.85 -10.23 -14.31
N PHE A 150 2.28 -10.91 -13.25
CA PHE A 150 2.76 -10.25 -12.04
C PHE A 150 4.23 -10.59 -11.80
N PHE A 151 5.00 -9.60 -11.37
CA PHE A 151 6.41 -9.75 -11.01
C PHE A 151 6.63 -9.29 -9.57
N THR A 152 7.20 -10.16 -8.72
CA THR A 152 7.21 -9.91 -7.28
C THR A 152 8.38 -10.54 -6.53
N ASN A 153 8.59 -10.05 -5.30
CA ASN A 153 9.40 -10.64 -4.24
C ASN A 153 8.60 -10.89 -2.94
N ASN A 154 7.27 -10.75 -2.99
CA ASN A 154 6.42 -10.82 -1.81
C ASN A 154 5.01 -11.31 -2.14
N ASP A 155 4.18 -11.55 -1.12
CA ASP A 155 2.87 -12.17 -1.30
C ASP A 155 1.76 -11.20 -1.76
N SER A 156 1.96 -9.89 -1.73
CA SER A 156 0.91 -8.93 -2.11
C SER A 156 0.50 -9.01 -3.59
N ALA A 157 1.44 -9.41 -4.47
CA ALA A 157 1.13 -9.64 -5.88
C ALA A 157 0.23 -10.86 -6.10
N TYR A 158 0.33 -11.88 -5.26
CA TYR A 158 -0.53 -13.05 -5.32
C TYR A 158 -1.98 -12.70 -4.99
N GLU A 159 -2.20 -11.80 -4.03
CA GLU A 159 -3.54 -11.26 -3.75
C GLU A 159 -4.11 -10.50 -4.96
N SER A 160 -3.27 -9.70 -5.62
CA SER A 160 -3.68 -8.97 -6.81
C SER A 160 -4.01 -9.91 -7.96
N ALA A 161 -3.19 -10.92 -8.20
CA ALA A 161 -3.40 -11.93 -9.24
C ALA A 161 -4.70 -12.72 -9.01
N LEU A 162 -4.91 -13.19 -7.77
CA LEU A 162 -6.12 -13.95 -7.42
C LEU A 162 -7.38 -13.08 -7.51
N SER A 163 -7.29 -11.81 -7.12
CA SER A 163 -8.39 -10.85 -7.25
C SER A 163 -8.83 -10.68 -8.72
N LEU A 164 -7.88 -10.56 -9.65
CA LEU A 164 -8.17 -10.49 -11.07
C LEU A 164 -8.80 -11.79 -11.58
N TYR A 165 -8.19 -12.92 -11.23
CA TYR A 165 -8.66 -14.25 -11.63
C TYR A 165 -10.10 -14.51 -11.20
N ASN A 166 -10.45 -14.18 -9.97
CA ASN A 166 -11.80 -14.34 -9.43
C ASN A 166 -12.86 -13.49 -10.16
N LYS A 167 -12.43 -12.46 -10.90
CA LYS A 167 -13.27 -11.63 -11.75
C LYS A 167 -13.30 -12.07 -13.22
N GLY A 168 -12.68 -13.21 -13.53
CA GLY A 168 -12.58 -13.72 -14.89
C GLY A 168 -11.58 -12.95 -15.77
N ILE A 169 -10.69 -12.13 -15.17
CA ILE A 169 -9.62 -11.45 -15.88
C ILE A 169 -8.44 -12.40 -15.97
N ASN A 170 -7.92 -12.60 -17.18
CA ASN A 170 -6.87 -13.57 -17.43
C ASN A 170 -5.54 -13.17 -16.76
N VAL A 171 -4.94 -14.11 -16.02
CA VAL A 171 -3.61 -14.02 -15.41
C VAL A 171 -2.74 -15.14 -15.97
N GLU A 172 -1.78 -14.78 -16.83
CA GLU A 172 -0.91 -15.74 -17.52
C GLU A 172 0.12 -16.39 -16.58
N ALA A 173 0.72 -15.58 -15.70
CA ALA A 173 1.74 -16.08 -14.77
C ALA A 173 2.04 -15.08 -13.64
N ILE A 174 2.68 -15.62 -12.59
CA ILE A 174 3.40 -14.86 -11.58
C ILE A 174 4.88 -15.23 -11.68
N ILE A 175 5.74 -14.20 -11.72
CA ILE A 175 7.19 -14.34 -11.72
C ILE A 175 7.66 -13.94 -10.33
N ASP A 176 8.24 -14.84 -9.59
CA ASP A 176 8.69 -14.61 -8.22
C ASP A 176 10.20 -14.86 -8.11
N ILE A 177 10.91 -13.86 -7.59
CA ILE A 177 12.37 -13.96 -7.41
C ILE A 177 12.75 -14.89 -6.26
N ARG A 178 11.84 -15.16 -5.34
CA ARG A 178 12.07 -16.09 -4.21
C ARG A 178 12.15 -17.52 -4.70
N GLU A 179 12.82 -18.37 -3.94
CA GLU A 179 12.91 -19.80 -4.25
C GLU A 179 11.56 -20.50 -4.13
N GLN A 180 10.83 -20.23 -3.06
CA GLN A 180 9.49 -20.76 -2.83
C GLN A 180 8.80 -20.03 -1.67
N SER A 181 7.47 -19.98 -1.69
CA SER A 181 6.63 -19.59 -0.56
C SER A 181 5.52 -20.62 -0.32
N GLU A 182 5.24 -20.91 0.94
CA GLU A 182 4.21 -21.84 1.40
C GLU A 182 3.02 -21.12 2.06
N SER A 183 2.87 -19.83 1.81
CA SER A 183 1.75 -19.07 2.36
C SER A 183 0.41 -19.57 1.79
N LYS A 184 -0.68 -19.35 2.54
CA LYS A 184 -2.02 -19.78 2.11
C LYS A 184 -2.46 -19.12 0.80
N ILE A 185 -2.07 -17.86 0.57
CA ILE A 185 -2.41 -17.16 -0.69
C ILE A 185 -1.70 -17.81 -1.89
N VAL A 186 -0.46 -18.21 -1.72
CA VAL A 186 0.29 -18.93 -2.76
C VAL A 186 -0.37 -20.28 -3.08
N LYS A 187 -0.82 -21.02 -2.05
CA LYS A 187 -1.54 -22.29 -2.26
C LYS A 187 -2.83 -22.08 -3.06
N LYS A 188 -3.62 -21.07 -2.73
CA LYS A 188 -4.85 -20.72 -3.49
C LYS A 188 -4.58 -20.30 -4.93
N VAL A 189 -3.49 -19.58 -5.18
CA VAL A 189 -3.08 -19.22 -6.54
C VAL A 189 -2.71 -20.47 -7.34
N LYS A 190 -2.02 -21.45 -6.72
CA LYS A 190 -1.72 -22.76 -7.35
C LYS A 190 -3.01 -23.56 -7.61
N GLU A 191 -3.93 -23.59 -6.66
CA GLU A 191 -5.25 -24.26 -6.80
C GLU A 191 -6.10 -23.62 -7.92
N ALA A 192 -5.99 -22.31 -8.11
CA ALA A 192 -6.62 -21.59 -9.23
C ALA A 192 -5.97 -21.88 -10.60
N GLY A 193 -4.90 -22.66 -10.64
CA GLY A 193 -4.19 -23.01 -11.87
C GLY A 193 -3.31 -21.92 -12.45
N ILE A 194 -3.06 -20.81 -11.71
CA ILE A 194 -2.17 -19.74 -12.15
C ILE A 194 -0.73 -20.22 -12.08
N LYS A 195 -0.01 -20.11 -13.19
CA LYS A 195 1.38 -20.55 -13.29
C LYS A 195 2.30 -19.64 -12.49
N VAL A 196 3.20 -20.22 -11.69
CA VAL A 196 4.20 -19.50 -10.91
C VAL A 196 5.60 -19.93 -11.34
N TYR A 197 6.45 -18.96 -11.70
CA TYR A 197 7.86 -19.16 -11.99
C TYR A 197 8.69 -18.68 -10.79
N TRP A 198 9.10 -19.65 -9.97
CA TRP A 198 9.96 -19.44 -8.80
C TRP A 198 11.42 -19.24 -9.19
N SER A 199 12.16 -18.44 -8.43
CA SER A 199 13.56 -18.10 -8.69
C SER A 199 13.76 -17.56 -10.11
N HIS A 200 12.82 -16.76 -10.62
CA HIS A 200 12.94 -16.13 -11.92
C HIS A 200 12.89 -14.61 -11.83
N THR A 201 13.58 -13.95 -12.75
CA THR A 201 13.55 -12.50 -12.90
C THR A 201 13.24 -12.12 -14.34
N ILE A 202 12.74 -10.91 -14.52
CA ILE A 202 12.55 -10.31 -15.85
C ILE A 202 13.89 -9.79 -16.34
N VAL A 203 14.32 -10.25 -17.51
CA VAL A 203 15.58 -9.81 -18.15
C VAL A 203 15.32 -8.82 -19.28
N ASP A 204 14.11 -8.82 -19.84
CA ASP A 204 13.76 -7.90 -20.93
C ASP A 204 12.24 -7.77 -21.08
N THR A 205 11.79 -6.69 -21.74
CA THR A 205 10.41 -6.46 -22.12
C THR A 205 10.29 -6.25 -23.63
N ALA A 206 9.19 -6.71 -24.22
CA ALA A 206 8.89 -6.57 -25.63
C ALA A 206 7.75 -5.55 -25.87
N GLY A 207 7.77 -4.91 -27.04
CA GLY A 207 6.77 -3.94 -27.49
C GLY A 207 7.40 -2.61 -27.91
N TYR A 208 6.67 -1.79 -28.65
CA TYR A 208 7.12 -0.47 -29.12
C TYR A 208 6.44 0.66 -28.35
N LYS A 209 5.15 0.89 -28.56
CA LYS A 209 4.37 1.94 -27.88
C LYS A 209 3.79 1.46 -26.53
N ARG A 210 3.68 0.18 -26.35
CA ARG A 210 3.16 -0.47 -25.14
C ARG A 210 3.75 -1.87 -25.01
N LEU A 211 3.63 -2.42 -23.81
CA LEU A 211 4.02 -3.78 -23.52
C LEU A 211 3.23 -4.77 -24.37
N ASN A 212 3.92 -5.78 -24.93
CA ASN A 212 3.30 -6.94 -25.60
C ASN A 212 3.90 -8.28 -25.14
N GLY A 213 4.89 -8.25 -24.25
CA GLY A 213 5.49 -9.44 -23.68
C GLY A 213 6.68 -9.11 -22.79
N ILE A 214 7.10 -10.12 -22.04
CA ILE A 214 8.28 -10.12 -21.19
C ILE A 214 9.17 -11.32 -21.51
N SER A 215 10.42 -11.23 -21.15
CA SER A 215 11.36 -12.35 -21.15
C SER A 215 11.91 -12.56 -19.75
N ILE A 216 11.87 -13.79 -19.30
CA ILE A 216 12.33 -14.19 -17.98
C ILE A 216 13.46 -15.23 -18.06
N MET A 217 14.32 -15.23 -17.04
CA MET A 217 15.34 -16.26 -16.84
C MET A 217 15.42 -16.65 -15.37
N LYS A 218 15.90 -17.88 -15.13
CA LYS A 218 16.10 -18.37 -13.77
C LYS A 218 17.27 -17.65 -13.11
N LEU A 219 17.13 -17.29 -11.83
CA LEU A 219 18.21 -16.76 -11.00
C LEU A 219 19.18 -17.91 -10.62
N SER A 220 20.46 -17.59 -10.52
CA SER A 220 21.45 -18.45 -9.90
C SER A 220 21.14 -18.63 -8.39
N ASN A 221 21.68 -19.65 -7.77
CA ASN A 221 21.41 -19.96 -6.34
C ASN A 221 21.86 -18.83 -5.41
N ASP A 222 22.88 -18.05 -5.80
CA ASP A 222 23.34 -16.87 -5.06
C ASP A 222 22.58 -15.60 -5.43
N GLY A 223 21.63 -15.67 -6.38
CA GLY A 223 20.82 -14.56 -6.85
C GLY A 223 21.60 -13.46 -7.60
N THR A 224 22.89 -13.64 -7.89
CA THR A 224 23.76 -12.61 -8.47
C THR A 224 23.82 -12.61 -9.99
N SER A 225 23.28 -13.64 -10.63
CA SER A 225 23.27 -13.84 -12.08
C SER A 225 22.01 -14.58 -12.54
N VAL A 226 21.83 -14.67 -13.86
CA VAL A 226 20.76 -15.46 -14.46
C VAL A 226 21.35 -16.69 -15.15
N THR A 227 20.58 -17.79 -15.17
CA THR A 227 20.99 -19.07 -15.71
C THR A 227 19.91 -19.68 -16.60
N GLY A 228 20.28 -20.62 -17.44
CA GLY A 228 19.35 -21.35 -18.31
C GLY A 228 18.92 -20.57 -19.55
N SER A 229 17.86 -21.02 -20.20
CA SER A 229 17.33 -20.42 -21.42
C SER A 229 16.30 -19.32 -21.11
N LYS A 230 16.25 -18.34 -21.99
CA LYS A 230 15.25 -17.26 -21.97
C LYS A 230 13.85 -17.81 -22.27
N ILE A 231 12.89 -17.49 -21.44
CA ILE A 231 11.47 -17.84 -21.61
C ILE A 231 10.71 -16.56 -21.96
N SER A 232 9.98 -16.56 -23.06
CA SER A 232 9.14 -15.42 -23.45
C SER A 232 7.68 -15.67 -23.07
N ILE A 233 7.03 -14.65 -22.48
CA ILE A 233 5.63 -14.69 -22.07
C ILE A 233 4.92 -13.49 -22.69
N SER A 234 3.85 -13.73 -23.45
CA SER A 234 3.02 -12.67 -24.02
C SER A 234 2.18 -12.04 -22.92
N CYS A 235 2.23 -10.71 -22.79
CA CYS A 235 1.38 -9.96 -21.86
C CYS A 235 1.26 -8.50 -22.31
N ASP A 236 0.14 -7.87 -21.99
CA ASP A 236 -0.13 -6.46 -22.26
C ASP A 236 -0.30 -5.62 -20.98
N CYS A 237 -0.26 -6.29 -19.81
CA CYS A 237 -0.18 -5.67 -18.49
C CYS A 237 0.78 -6.46 -17.60
N LEU A 238 1.72 -5.75 -16.97
CA LEU A 238 2.66 -6.29 -15.99
C LEU A 238 2.48 -5.57 -14.66
N GLY A 239 1.94 -6.27 -13.66
CA GLY A 239 1.84 -5.79 -12.29
C GLY A 239 3.14 -6.07 -11.53
N VAL A 240 3.77 -5.04 -10.96
CA VAL A 240 5.06 -5.16 -10.27
C VAL A 240 4.90 -4.87 -8.78
N ALA A 241 5.41 -5.74 -7.91
CA ALA A 241 5.39 -5.60 -6.45
C ALA A 241 6.77 -5.90 -5.85
N GLY A 242 7.48 -4.86 -5.46
CA GLY A 242 8.82 -4.95 -4.84
C GLY A 242 8.82 -4.68 -3.32
N GLY A 243 7.66 -4.83 -2.66
CA GLY A 243 7.48 -4.52 -1.25
C GLY A 243 6.88 -3.13 -1.01
N TRP A 244 6.94 -2.68 0.24
CA TRP A 244 6.29 -1.45 0.68
C TRP A 244 7.28 -0.53 1.41
N THR A 245 7.16 0.77 1.17
CA THR A 245 7.95 1.80 1.85
C THR A 245 7.02 2.71 2.65
N PRO A 246 7.21 2.86 3.96
CA PRO A 246 6.43 3.79 4.78
C PRO A 246 6.45 5.21 4.23
N ALA A 247 5.29 5.87 4.19
CA ALA A 247 5.18 7.25 3.73
C ALA A 247 5.55 8.22 4.86
N VAL A 248 6.86 8.39 5.11
CA VAL A 248 7.42 9.13 6.24
C VAL A 248 7.75 10.61 5.96
N HIS A 249 7.31 11.16 4.83
CA HIS A 249 7.64 12.51 4.40
C HIS A 249 7.24 13.57 5.42
N LEU A 250 6.00 13.52 5.93
CA LEU A 250 5.53 14.48 6.95
C LEU A 250 6.26 14.27 8.28
N TYR A 251 6.62 13.03 8.61
CA TYR A 251 7.39 12.74 9.81
C TYR A 251 8.77 13.42 9.77
N THR A 252 9.48 13.34 8.65
CA THR A 252 10.79 13.99 8.51
C THR A 252 10.68 15.51 8.44
N GLN A 253 9.64 16.06 7.83
CA GLN A 253 9.40 17.52 7.79
C GLN A 253 9.17 18.12 9.19
N SER A 254 8.67 17.35 10.15
CA SER A 254 8.56 17.82 11.54
C SER A 254 9.90 17.98 12.26
N GLY A 255 11.01 17.64 11.60
CA GLY A 255 12.36 17.63 12.18
C GLY A 255 12.75 16.30 12.85
N SER A 256 11.90 15.29 12.78
CA SER A 256 12.15 13.97 13.35
C SER A 256 13.06 13.14 12.47
N LYS A 257 13.89 12.28 13.09
CA LYS A 257 14.88 11.44 12.39
C LYS A 257 14.33 10.06 12.10
N LEU A 258 14.72 9.50 10.96
CA LEU A 258 14.45 8.12 10.58
C LEU A 258 15.56 7.20 11.12
N LYS A 259 15.20 5.92 11.28
CA LYS A 259 16.16 4.81 11.40
C LYS A 259 15.96 3.86 10.22
N PHE A 260 17.03 3.24 9.76
CA PHE A 260 16.97 2.17 8.78
C PHE A 260 16.75 0.83 9.50
N ASP A 261 15.81 0.05 9.02
CA ASP A 261 15.56 -1.31 9.48
C ASP A 261 16.21 -2.28 8.47
N GLU A 262 17.29 -2.91 8.88
CA GLU A 262 18.10 -3.83 8.06
C GLU A 262 17.31 -5.09 7.64
N GLU A 263 16.42 -5.59 8.49
CA GLU A 263 15.66 -6.79 8.20
C GLU A 263 14.56 -6.51 7.16
N LYS A 264 13.88 -5.38 7.29
CA LYS A 264 12.80 -4.96 6.39
C LYS A 264 13.31 -4.15 5.20
N GLN A 265 14.56 -3.70 5.22
CA GLN A 265 15.16 -2.83 4.19
C GLN A 265 14.31 -1.57 3.92
N ILE A 266 13.84 -0.91 5.00
CA ILE A 266 13.01 0.28 4.94
C ILE A 266 13.43 1.32 5.98
N PHE A 267 13.10 2.58 5.70
CA PHE A 267 13.23 3.65 6.69
C PHE A 267 11.97 3.73 7.54
N LEU A 268 12.14 3.75 8.85
CA LEU A 268 11.08 3.85 9.85
C LEU A 268 11.24 5.11 10.70
N PRO A 269 10.14 5.65 11.27
CA PRO A 269 10.22 6.62 12.35
C PRO A 269 11.11 6.10 13.48
N ASN A 270 12.15 6.88 13.87
CA ASN A 270 13.07 6.45 14.91
C ASN A 270 12.41 6.50 16.30
N GLN A 271 11.70 7.59 16.58
CA GLN A 271 11.04 7.81 17.86
C GLN A 271 9.72 8.54 17.65
N ASN A 272 8.71 8.21 18.46
CA ASN A 272 7.55 9.08 18.60
C ASN A 272 7.90 10.18 19.61
N THR A 273 7.56 11.42 19.28
CA THR A 273 7.62 12.51 20.26
C THR A 273 6.33 12.50 21.09
N SER A 274 6.32 13.21 22.21
CA SER A 274 5.09 13.41 23.00
C SER A 274 3.96 14.09 22.21
N GLU A 275 4.27 14.74 21.09
CA GLU A 275 3.36 15.57 20.30
C GLU A 275 3.02 14.97 18.94
N GLN A 276 3.84 14.04 18.45
CA GLN A 276 3.68 13.38 17.15
C GLN A 276 3.87 11.88 17.26
N ILE A 277 2.94 11.13 16.70
CA ILE A 277 3.01 9.66 16.61
C ILE A 277 2.71 9.19 15.19
N SER A 278 3.45 8.18 14.73
CA SER A 278 3.19 7.48 13.46
C SER A 278 2.54 6.13 13.74
N VAL A 279 1.49 5.79 12.98
CA VAL A 279 0.67 4.59 13.20
C VAL A 279 0.39 3.84 11.90
N GLY A 280 0.16 2.54 12.01
CA GLY A 280 -0.06 1.68 10.85
C GLY A 280 1.20 1.53 10.00
N SER A 281 1.07 1.31 8.70
CA SER A 281 2.21 1.05 7.81
C SER A 281 3.19 2.22 7.69
N CYS A 282 2.75 3.45 7.94
CA CYS A 282 3.65 4.60 8.12
C CYS A 282 4.55 4.43 9.36
N GLY A 283 4.09 3.74 10.39
CA GLY A 283 4.84 3.39 11.60
C GLY A 283 5.62 2.08 11.52
N GLY A 284 5.52 1.35 10.39
CA GLY A 284 6.18 0.07 10.18
C GLY A 284 5.33 -1.16 10.51
N ASP A 285 4.04 -0.98 10.81
CA ASP A 285 3.09 -2.05 11.07
C ASP A 285 2.32 -2.36 9.77
N PHE A 286 2.49 -3.55 9.21
CA PHE A 286 1.86 -3.92 7.93
C PHE A 286 0.71 -4.92 8.08
N LYS A 287 0.62 -5.64 9.20
CA LYS A 287 -0.48 -6.55 9.48
C LYS A 287 -1.59 -5.86 10.26
N ILE A 288 -2.83 -6.16 9.92
CA ILE A 288 -4.00 -5.48 10.50
C ILE A 288 -4.09 -5.67 12.02
N ASP A 289 -3.79 -6.87 12.53
CA ASP A 289 -3.77 -7.16 13.97
C ASP A 289 -2.68 -6.36 14.70
N GLU A 290 -1.46 -6.31 14.12
CA GLU A 290 -0.36 -5.50 14.64
C GLU A 290 -0.71 -4.01 14.64
N ILE A 291 -1.33 -3.52 13.54
CA ILE A 291 -1.79 -2.13 13.41
C ILE A 291 -2.78 -1.78 14.51
N ILE A 292 -3.79 -2.62 14.74
CA ILE A 292 -4.82 -2.36 15.76
C ILE A 292 -4.22 -2.40 17.17
N LYS A 293 -3.42 -3.42 17.47
CA LYS A 293 -2.74 -3.57 18.77
C LYS A 293 -1.82 -2.38 19.07
N ASN A 294 -0.94 -2.05 18.12
CA ASN A 294 0.05 -0.96 18.31
C ASN A 294 -0.62 0.41 18.33
N LEU A 295 -1.68 0.62 17.52
CA LEU A 295 -2.48 1.83 17.60
C LEU A 295 -3.11 2.00 18.96
N ASN A 296 -3.73 0.94 19.50
CA ASN A 296 -4.35 0.96 20.83
C ASN A 296 -3.35 1.39 21.91
N GLN A 297 -2.17 0.77 21.94
CA GLN A 297 -1.12 1.13 22.89
C GLN A 297 -0.68 2.59 22.72
N LYS A 298 -0.41 3.03 21.49
CA LYS A 298 0.02 4.41 21.21
C LYS A 298 -1.05 5.45 21.59
N LEU A 299 -2.34 5.16 21.45
CA LEU A 299 -3.41 6.06 21.87
C LEU A 299 -3.47 6.17 23.41
N LYS A 300 -3.35 5.05 24.12
CA LYS A 300 -3.30 5.05 25.58
C LYS A 300 -2.12 5.84 26.12
N ASP A 301 -0.92 5.62 25.58
CA ASP A 301 0.33 6.23 26.06
C ASP A 301 0.44 7.73 25.73
N ASN A 302 -0.04 8.17 24.56
CA ASN A 302 0.22 9.53 24.07
C ASN A 302 -0.97 10.49 24.19
N LEU A 303 -2.20 9.96 24.22
CA LEU A 303 -3.43 10.77 24.33
C LEU A 303 -4.11 10.63 25.69
N ASN A 304 -3.56 9.83 26.63
CA ASN A 304 -4.16 9.51 27.92
C ASN A 304 -5.59 8.95 27.78
N ILE A 305 -5.85 8.19 26.73
CA ILE A 305 -7.12 7.53 26.50
C ILE A 305 -7.16 6.25 27.33
N LYS A 306 -8.11 6.14 28.29
CA LYS A 306 -8.25 4.97 29.15
C LYS A 306 -8.89 3.79 28.45
N GLU A 307 -9.93 4.06 27.66
CA GLU A 307 -10.73 3.03 26.98
C GLU A 307 -10.77 3.32 25.47
N THR A 308 -10.61 2.28 24.67
CA THR A 308 -10.72 2.35 23.21
C THR A 308 -11.66 1.26 22.71
N ASP A 309 -12.33 1.51 21.60
CA ASP A 309 -13.11 0.48 20.90
C ASP A 309 -12.19 -0.62 20.30
N LEU A 310 -10.87 -0.37 20.26
CA LEU A 310 -9.89 -1.25 19.61
C LEU A 310 -9.68 -2.57 20.36
N ASP A 311 -9.87 -2.57 21.69
CA ASP A 311 -9.76 -3.78 22.51
C ASP A 311 -10.82 -4.85 22.13
N ASN A 312 -11.91 -4.43 21.50
CA ASN A 312 -13.04 -5.30 21.14
C ASN A 312 -13.01 -5.78 19.68
N ILE A 313 -12.07 -5.28 18.85
CA ILE A 313 -11.97 -5.65 17.43
C ILE A 313 -11.31 -7.02 17.31
N LYS A 314 -12.02 -7.98 16.76
CA LYS A 314 -11.48 -9.31 16.44
C LYS A 314 -10.92 -9.33 15.03
N VAL A 315 -9.66 -9.71 14.90
CA VAL A 315 -8.98 -9.86 13.60
C VAL A 315 -8.63 -11.32 13.40
N GLU A 316 -9.12 -11.89 12.31
CA GLU A 316 -8.75 -13.22 11.84
C GLU A 316 -7.84 -13.04 10.61
N ILE A 317 -6.58 -13.40 10.76
CA ILE A 317 -5.60 -13.38 9.67
C ILE A 317 -5.35 -14.81 9.24
N ASP A 318 -5.69 -15.08 8.00
CA ASP A 318 -5.46 -16.40 7.41
C ASP A 318 -4.02 -16.57 6.86
N GLN A 319 -3.14 -15.60 7.09
CA GLN A 319 -1.78 -15.59 6.57
C GLN A 319 -0.74 -15.80 7.68
N LYS A 320 0.03 -16.88 7.58
CA LYS A 320 1.43 -16.87 8.00
C LYS A 320 2.19 -16.09 6.94
N ILE A 321 2.36 -14.78 7.15
CA ILE A 321 3.27 -13.98 6.32
C ILE A 321 4.67 -14.52 6.63
N GLN A 322 5.26 -15.22 5.67
CA GLN A 322 6.70 -15.44 5.70
C GLN A 322 7.40 -14.08 5.73
N LYS A 323 8.54 -14.00 6.41
CA LYS A 323 9.41 -12.82 6.39
C LYS A 323 9.51 -12.33 4.94
N GLU A 324 8.93 -11.19 4.65
CA GLU A 324 9.07 -10.58 3.33
C GLU A 324 10.54 -10.17 3.20
N ILE A 325 11.26 -10.82 2.29
CA ILE A 325 12.62 -10.42 1.97
C ILE A 325 12.51 -9.13 1.15
N PHE A 326 12.68 -8.00 1.82
CA PHE A 326 12.70 -6.67 1.20
C PHE A 326 14.05 -6.40 0.51
N GLY A 327 14.57 -7.36 -0.26
CA GLY A 327 15.89 -7.27 -0.87
C GLY A 327 15.94 -6.40 -2.13
N TYR A 328 16.18 -5.10 -1.98
CA TYR A 328 16.55 -4.21 -3.09
C TYR A 328 17.96 -4.50 -3.63
N PHE A 329 18.85 -5.00 -2.78
CA PHE A 329 20.28 -5.15 -3.09
C PHE A 329 20.59 -6.18 -4.19
N LEU A 330 19.80 -7.23 -4.27
CA LEU A 330 20.02 -8.30 -5.24
C LEU A 330 19.77 -7.86 -6.69
N LEU A 331 18.72 -7.06 -6.91
CA LEU A 331 18.32 -6.63 -8.26
C LEU A 331 19.18 -5.50 -8.82
N ILE A 332 19.70 -4.61 -7.97
CA ILE A 332 20.63 -3.55 -8.41
C ILE A 332 21.95 -4.16 -8.93
N ASN A 333 22.49 -5.16 -8.23
CA ASN A 333 23.68 -5.86 -8.68
C ASN A 333 23.44 -6.69 -9.96
N LEU A 334 22.27 -7.29 -10.11
CA LEU A 334 21.87 -8.02 -11.29
C LEU A 334 21.69 -7.08 -12.49
N TRP A 335 21.06 -5.92 -12.29
CA TRP A 335 20.85 -4.91 -13.33
C TRP A 335 22.17 -4.30 -13.83
N ALA A 336 23.09 -3.99 -12.91
CA ALA A 336 24.43 -3.50 -13.28
C ALA A 336 25.22 -4.52 -14.12
N LYS A 337 25.09 -5.82 -13.83
CA LYS A 337 25.73 -6.88 -14.60
C LYS A 337 25.06 -7.18 -15.94
N LEU A 338 23.74 -7.07 -16.05
CA LEU A 338 22.99 -7.31 -17.30
C LEU A 338 23.22 -6.21 -18.37
N ASN A 339 23.56 -4.99 -17.95
CA ASN A 339 23.89 -3.90 -18.88
C ASN A 339 25.33 -3.90 -19.38
N HIS A 340 26.16 -4.85 -18.96
CA HIS A 340 27.52 -5.09 -19.46
C HIS A 340 27.62 -6.33 -20.36
N LEU A 341 26.50 -6.99 -20.70
CA LEU A 341 26.34 -8.03 -21.70
C LEU A 341 25.56 -7.49 -22.92
#